data_5ff6d930fced68cc3e8b677e0a3464af
#
_entry.id   5ff6d930fced68cc3e8b677e0a3464af
#
_cell.length_a   1.000
_cell.length_b   1.000
_cell.length_c   1.000
_cell.angle_alpha   90.00
_cell.angle_beta   90.00
_cell.angle_gamma   90.00
#
_symmetry.space_group_name_H-M   'P 1'
#
loop_
_entity.id
_entity.type
_entity.pdbx_description
1 polymer ?
#
loop_
_entity_poly.entity_id
_entity_poly.type
_entity_poly.pdbx_seq_one_letter_code
_entity_poly.pdbx_strand_id
1 'polypeptide(L)'
;SISSVLTVAARAKAYSRQETPENTFTPRFPGQQPPKQTTAEEYVPDSLDPLFQALEPLTPVNNEIKRCILSEDEIADDASPGLSHVRRSLKACADRIHTQLNSILNSHRSYLQDAVITMRDGRYCLPVKSEYKSQVSGMVHDQSATGSTLFIEPMAIVKLNNEIRELEIQEQKEIEAVLASLSNQTAPHIEELQLDMELLAQLDFIFAKAALSHQYRCSAPVFNDKGYINIKDGRHPLLDQ
;
A
#
# COMPACT_ATOMS: atom_id res chain seq x y z
N SER A 1 2.26 -3.09 -8.63
CA SER A 1 2.76 -1.74 -8.36
C SER A 1 4.28 -1.67 -8.57
N ILE A 2 4.83 -0.47 -8.80
CA ILE A 2 6.29 -0.24 -8.94
C ILE A 2 7.04 -0.80 -7.71
N SER A 3 6.58 -0.52 -6.50
CA SER A 3 7.19 -1.03 -5.26
C SER A 3 7.21 -2.55 -5.19
N SER A 4 6.20 -3.24 -5.73
CA SER A 4 6.18 -4.70 -5.81
C SER A 4 7.28 -5.23 -6.74
N VAL A 5 7.44 -4.63 -7.92
CA VAL A 5 8.49 -4.98 -8.88
C VAL A 5 9.88 -4.82 -8.25
N LEU A 6 10.16 -3.66 -7.67
CA LEU A 6 11.45 -3.37 -7.01
C LEU A 6 11.73 -4.29 -5.81
N THR A 7 10.69 -4.66 -5.07
CA THR A 7 10.84 -5.62 -3.95
C THR A 7 11.20 -7.02 -4.44
N VAL A 8 10.57 -7.47 -5.54
CA VAL A 8 10.88 -8.78 -6.14
C VAL A 8 12.27 -8.74 -6.77
N ALA A 9 12.65 -7.66 -7.47
CA ALA A 9 14.00 -7.49 -8.04
C ALA A 9 15.08 -7.55 -6.96
N ALA A 10 14.87 -6.89 -5.81
CA ALA A 10 15.80 -6.95 -4.68
C ALA A 10 15.96 -8.39 -4.15
N ARG A 11 14.85 -9.11 -3.98
CA ARG A 11 14.86 -10.52 -3.51
C ARG A 11 15.53 -11.45 -4.52
N ALA A 12 15.24 -11.29 -5.80
CA ALA A 12 15.84 -12.09 -6.86
C ALA A 12 17.36 -11.85 -6.94
N LYS A 13 17.80 -10.58 -6.88
CA LYS A 13 19.22 -10.22 -6.87
C LYS A 13 19.98 -10.78 -5.65
N ALA A 14 19.34 -10.75 -4.47
CA ALA A 14 19.89 -11.33 -3.25
C ALA A 14 20.02 -12.86 -3.35
N TYR A 15 19.07 -13.54 -3.99
CA TYR A 15 19.10 -14.98 -4.22
C TYR A 15 20.34 -15.41 -5.01
N SER A 16 20.73 -14.68 -6.07
CA SER A 16 21.89 -15.02 -6.90
C SER A 16 23.22 -14.89 -6.14
N ARG A 17 23.28 -14.04 -5.10
CA ARG A 17 24.52 -13.81 -4.35
C ARG A 17 24.81 -14.91 -3.33
N GLN A 18 23.95 -15.95 -3.23
CA GLN A 18 24.06 -17.02 -2.21
C GLN A 18 24.34 -16.49 -0.79
N GLU A 19 23.84 -15.31 -0.47
CA GLU A 19 23.65 -14.92 0.92
C GLU A 19 22.59 -15.86 1.49
N THR A 20 23.01 -17.11 1.78
CA THR A 20 22.21 -18.02 2.61
C THR A 20 21.91 -17.26 3.89
N PRO A 21 20.64 -17.00 4.24
CA PRO A 21 20.35 -16.49 5.56
C PRO A 21 20.93 -17.52 6.56
N GLU A 22 21.78 -17.08 7.48
CA GLU A 22 22.37 -17.88 8.55
C GLU A 22 21.32 -18.43 9.55
N ASN A 23 20.10 -18.69 9.11
CA ASN A 23 18.99 -19.15 9.94
C ASN A 23 18.18 -20.27 9.29
N THR A 24 18.84 -21.31 8.81
CA THR A 24 18.19 -22.62 8.82
C THR A 24 18.35 -23.23 10.20
N PHE A 25 17.30 -23.15 11.01
CA PHE A 25 17.17 -23.90 12.25
C PHE A 25 17.27 -25.40 11.92
N THR A 26 18.46 -25.95 11.97
CA THR A 26 18.66 -27.39 11.99
C THR A 26 18.56 -27.83 13.45
N PRO A 27 17.60 -28.71 13.81
CA PRO A 27 17.53 -29.25 15.18
C PRO A 27 18.84 -29.98 15.48
N ARG A 28 19.59 -29.50 16.47
CA ARG A 28 20.83 -30.15 16.92
C ARG A 28 20.49 -31.34 17.82
N PHE A 29 20.84 -32.53 17.40
CA PHE A 29 20.85 -33.69 18.28
C PHE A 29 22.17 -33.72 19.07
N PRO A 30 22.16 -34.07 20.39
CA PRO A 30 23.38 -34.17 21.20
C PRO A 30 24.30 -35.26 20.63
N GLY A 31 25.53 -34.87 20.22
CA GLY A 31 26.54 -35.79 19.75
C GLY A 31 27.00 -35.62 18.30
N GLN A 32 26.46 -34.71 17.54
CA GLN A 32 26.94 -34.38 16.18
C GLN A 32 28.09 -33.37 16.22
N GLN A 33 29.23 -33.74 15.66
CA GLN A 33 30.34 -32.80 15.42
C GLN A 33 29.91 -31.69 14.45
N PRO A 34 30.41 -30.46 14.60
CA PRO A 34 30.12 -29.38 13.64
C PRO A 34 30.61 -29.82 12.24
N PRO A 35 29.83 -29.53 11.18
CA PRO A 35 30.29 -29.73 9.82
C PRO A 35 31.61 -28.99 9.64
N LYS A 36 32.63 -29.67 9.11
CA LYS A 36 33.89 -29.03 8.71
C LYS A 36 33.50 -27.86 7.80
N GLN A 37 34.03 -26.68 8.12
CA GLN A 37 33.98 -25.53 7.20
C GLN A 37 34.58 -26.00 5.88
N THR A 38 33.72 -26.25 4.92
CA THR A 38 34.13 -26.44 3.52
C THR A 38 34.72 -25.11 3.10
N THR A 39 35.97 -25.13 2.69
CA THR A 39 36.65 -24.07 1.97
C THR A 39 35.69 -23.52 0.94
N ALA A 40 35.56 -22.17 0.87
CA ALA A 40 34.73 -21.48 -0.10
C ALA A 40 34.87 -22.17 -1.45
N GLU A 41 33.83 -22.91 -1.88
CA GLU A 41 33.80 -23.48 -3.21
C GLU A 41 33.85 -22.30 -4.17
N GLU A 42 34.78 -22.35 -5.10
CA GLU A 42 34.95 -21.33 -6.14
C GLU A 42 33.61 -21.20 -6.86
N TYR A 43 32.95 -20.04 -6.70
CA TYR A 43 31.66 -19.78 -7.32
C TYR A 43 31.78 -19.91 -8.84
N VAL A 44 31.08 -20.86 -9.42
CA VAL A 44 30.99 -21.03 -10.86
C VAL A 44 29.71 -20.36 -11.33
N PRO A 45 29.79 -19.20 -12.06
CA PRO A 45 28.63 -18.52 -12.58
C PRO A 45 27.78 -19.44 -13.45
N ASP A 46 26.48 -19.47 -13.20
CA ASP A 46 25.56 -20.20 -14.07
C ASP A 46 24.97 -19.29 -15.18
N SER A 47 24.19 -19.88 -16.08
CA SER A 47 23.59 -19.15 -17.22
C SER A 47 22.54 -18.11 -16.78
N LEU A 48 22.06 -18.14 -15.54
CA LEU A 48 21.06 -17.22 -14.99
C LEU A 48 21.71 -16.01 -14.28
N ASP A 49 22.96 -16.13 -13.86
CA ASP A 49 23.65 -15.06 -13.14
C ASP A 49 23.61 -13.70 -13.85
N PRO A 50 23.82 -13.61 -15.18
CA PRO A 50 23.71 -12.34 -15.87
C PRO A 50 22.35 -11.68 -15.75
N LEU A 51 21.27 -12.48 -15.72
CA LEU A 51 19.89 -11.98 -15.55
C LEU A 51 19.67 -11.41 -14.15
N PHE A 52 20.14 -12.11 -13.12
CA PHE A 52 20.07 -11.62 -11.75
C PHE A 52 20.93 -10.39 -11.50
N GLN A 53 22.14 -10.36 -12.06
CA GLN A 53 23.07 -9.23 -11.90
C GLN A 53 22.56 -7.95 -12.58
N ALA A 54 21.84 -8.09 -13.68
CA ALA A 54 21.28 -6.95 -14.42
C ALA A 54 20.07 -6.30 -13.74
N LEU A 55 19.45 -6.94 -12.72
CA LEU A 55 18.36 -6.34 -11.97
C LEU A 55 18.81 -5.11 -11.17
N GLU A 56 18.03 -4.03 -11.20
CA GLU A 56 18.29 -2.77 -10.50
C GLU A 56 17.21 -2.47 -9.44
N PRO A 57 17.37 -2.90 -8.18
CA PRO A 57 16.32 -2.82 -7.14
C PRO A 57 15.90 -1.40 -6.74
N LEU A 58 16.62 -0.36 -7.14
CA LEU A 58 16.36 1.06 -6.82
C LEU A 58 15.94 1.24 -5.34
N THR A 59 16.70 0.64 -4.43
CA THR A 59 16.35 0.56 -3.00
C THR A 59 15.96 1.90 -2.38
N PRO A 60 16.64 3.04 -2.65
CA PRO A 60 16.25 4.33 -2.09
C PRO A 60 14.84 4.75 -2.53
N VAL A 61 14.52 4.59 -3.83
CA VAL A 61 13.20 4.93 -4.39
C VAL A 61 12.13 4.02 -3.80
N ASN A 62 12.39 2.71 -3.73
CA ASN A 62 11.45 1.76 -3.16
C ASN A 62 11.15 2.02 -1.67
N ASN A 63 12.18 2.37 -0.89
CA ASN A 63 12.01 2.71 0.52
C ASN A 63 11.19 3.99 0.69
N GLU A 64 11.41 5.01 -0.14
CA GLU A 64 10.65 6.25 -0.07
C GLU A 64 9.19 6.04 -0.47
N ILE A 65 8.92 5.24 -1.51
CA ILE A 65 7.54 4.86 -1.87
C ILE A 65 6.86 4.15 -0.69
N LYS A 66 7.50 3.17 -0.06
CA LYS A 66 6.95 2.43 1.09
C LYS A 66 6.75 3.29 2.33
N ARG A 67 7.60 4.29 2.53
CA ARG A 67 7.47 5.25 3.63
C ARG A 67 6.26 6.16 3.45
N CYS A 68 6.00 6.61 2.23
CA CYS A 68 4.95 7.57 1.95
C CYS A 68 3.59 6.93 1.68
N ILE A 69 3.56 5.75 1.02
CA ILE A 69 2.32 5.07 0.60
C ILE A 69 2.14 3.80 1.43
N LEU A 70 1.14 3.81 2.32
CA LEU A 70 0.81 2.68 3.19
C LEU A 70 -0.10 1.66 2.50
N SER A 71 -1.06 2.13 1.70
CA SER A 71 -1.99 1.31 0.91
C SER A 71 -2.44 2.04 -0.36
N GLU A 72 -3.36 1.45 -1.13
CA GLU A 72 -3.92 2.07 -2.35
C GLU A 72 -4.61 3.41 -2.05
N ASP A 73 -5.23 3.54 -0.87
CA ASP A 73 -6.05 4.68 -0.47
C ASP A 73 -5.41 5.50 0.67
N GLU A 74 -4.19 5.14 1.12
CA GLU A 74 -3.63 5.71 2.35
C GLU A 74 -2.20 6.22 2.15
N ILE A 75 -2.01 7.51 2.39
CA ILE A 75 -0.72 8.20 2.46
C ILE A 75 -0.35 8.39 3.94
N ALA A 76 0.90 8.10 4.29
CA ALA A 76 1.40 8.24 5.65
C ALA A 76 1.29 9.68 6.14
N ASP A 77 0.95 9.86 7.42
CA ASP A 77 0.81 11.20 8.04
C ASP A 77 2.11 12.00 8.01
N ASP A 78 3.23 11.32 8.04
CA ASP A 78 4.59 11.88 8.01
C ASP A 78 5.24 11.85 6.62
N ALA A 79 4.45 11.56 5.57
CA ALA A 79 4.95 11.57 4.19
C ALA A 79 5.55 12.93 3.80
N SER A 80 4.99 14.03 4.30
CA SER A 80 5.61 15.36 4.25
C SER A 80 5.35 16.15 5.54
N PRO A 81 6.23 17.12 5.87
CA PRO A 81 5.98 18.02 7.00
C PRO A 81 4.67 18.82 6.84
N GLY A 82 4.33 19.21 5.60
CA GLY A 82 3.10 19.92 5.27
C GLY A 82 1.87 19.07 5.56
N LEU A 83 1.82 17.84 5.07
CA LEU A 83 0.71 16.90 5.30
C LEU A 83 0.53 16.62 6.80
N SER A 84 1.63 16.37 7.52
CA SER A 84 1.62 16.16 8.96
C SER A 84 1.05 17.35 9.73
N HIS A 85 1.40 18.58 9.31
CA HIS A 85 0.86 19.79 9.91
C HIS A 85 -0.64 19.94 9.67
N VAL A 86 -1.08 19.77 8.43
CA VAL A 86 -2.49 19.92 8.05
C VAL A 86 -3.36 18.89 8.77
N ARG A 87 -2.96 17.60 8.81
CA ARG A 87 -3.71 16.55 9.51
C ARG A 87 -3.82 16.78 11.02
N ARG A 88 -2.75 17.29 11.65
CA ARG A 88 -2.82 17.72 13.06
C ARG A 88 -3.79 18.87 13.26
N SER A 89 -3.79 19.83 12.35
CA SER A 89 -4.70 20.98 12.38
C SER A 89 -6.15 20.56 12.20
N LEU A 90 -6.43 19.63 11.26
CA LEU A 90 -7.76 19.03 11.06
C LEU A 90 -8.27 18.37 12.35
N LYS A 91 -7.44 17.53 12.97
CA LYS A 91 -7.80 16.87 14.22
C LYS A 91 -8.08 17.89 15.33
N ALA A 92 -7.21 18.87 15.52
CA ALA A 92 -7.40 19.90 16.53
C ALA A 92 -8.68 20.73 16.28
N CYS A 93 -8.99 21.06 15.03
CA CYS A 93 -10.20 21.77 14.68
C CYS A 93 -11.44 20.92 14.94
N ALA A 94 -11.45 19.64 14.58
CA ALA A 94 -12.52 18.71 14.87
C ALA A 94 -12.76 18.55 16.39
N ASP A 95 -11.70 18.43 17.19
CA ASP A 95 -11.80 18.33 18.65
C ASP A 95 -12.41 19.60 19.26
N ARG A 96 -12.08 20.79 18.72
CA ARG A 96 -12.68 22.07 19.13
C ARG A 96 -14.18 22.11 18.78
N ILE A 97 -14.58 21.65 17.60
CA ILE A 97 -15.99 21.56 17.20
C ILE A 97 -16.75 20.64 18.14
N HIS A 98 -16.25 19.45 18.39
CA HIS A 98 -16.87 18.49 19.30
C HIS A 98 -17.02 19.07 20.71
N THR A 99 -16.04 19.78 21.22
CA THR A 99 -16.12 20.44 22.51
C THR A 99 -17.23 21.50 22.57
N GLN A 100 -17.30 22.37 21.53
CA GLN A 100 -18.33 23.42 21.47
C GLN A 100 -19.73 22.81 21.26
N LEU A 101 -19.87 21.81 20.38
CA LEU A 101 -21.15 21.18 20.15
C LEU A 101 -21.66 20.41 21.39
N ASN A 102 -20.78 19.73 22.11
CA ASN A 102 -21.15 19.09 23.38
C ASN A 102 -21.64 20.10 24.44
N SER A 103 -21.04 21.28 24.49
CA SER A 103 -21.54 22.37 25.36
C SER A 103 -22.95 22.82 24.96
N ILE A 104 -23.20 22.98 23.65
CA ILE A 104 -24.53 23.35 23.11
C ILE A 104 -25.54 22.21 23.35
N LEU A 105 -25.17 20.95 23.12
CA LEU A 105 -26.01 19.77 23.39
C LEU A 105 -26.49 19.74 24.84
N ASN A 106 -25.60 20.02 25.79
CA ASN A 106 -25.92 20.00 27.22
C ASN A 106 -26.85 21.16 27.60
N SER A 107 -26.63 22.35 27.04
CA SER A 107 -27.45 23.54 27.37
C SER A 107 -28.81 23.58 26.68
N HIS A 108 -28.97 22.91 25.53
CA HIS A 108 -30.20 22.98 24.70
C HIS A 108 -30.83 21.62 24.50
N ARG A 109 -30.60 20.66 25.37
CA ARG A 109 -31.04 19.24 25.23
C ARG A 109 -32.52 19.07 24.94
N SER A 110 -33.39 19.91 25.52
CA SER A 110 -34.86 19.87 25.31
C SER A 110 -35.28 20.26 23.89
N TYR A 111 -34.45 21.02 23.17
CA TYR A 111 -34.75 21.49 21.81
C TYR A 111 -34.30 20.48 20.74
N LEU A 112 -33.50 19.51 21.12
CA LEU A 112 -32.94 18.53 20.20
C LEU A 112 -33.85 17.33 20.06
N GLN A 113 -33.89 16.78 18.82
CA GLN A 113 -34.54 15.51 18.54
C GLN A 113 -33.77 14.35 19.20
N ASP A 114 -32.45 14.35 19.01
CA ASP A 114 -31.50 13.44 19.58
C ASP A 114 -30.26 14.21 20.06
N ALA A 115 -29.66 13.77 21.18
CA ALA A 115 -28.46 14.39 21.71
C ALA A 115 -27.19 13.84 21.03
N VAL A 116 -27.12 13.96 19.69
CA VAL A 116 -26.01 13.47 18.85
C VAL A 116 -25.51 14.58 17.93
N ILE A 117 -24.21 14.53 17.67
CA ILE A 117 -23.58 15.37 16.63
C ILE A 117 -23.70 14.64 15.30
N THR A 118 -24.16 15.33 14.27
CA THR A 118 -24.35 14.76 12.93
C THR A 118 -23.55 15.54 11.91
N MET A 119 -23.30 14.93 10.74
CA MET A 119 -22.76 15.64 9.58
C MET A 119 -23.79 15.75 8.48
N ARG A 120 -23.89 16.94 7.86
CA ARG A 120 -24.68 17.20 6.66
C ARG A 120 -23.87 18.08 5.71
N ASP A 121 -23.76 17.65 4.47
CA ASP A 121 -22.97 18.34 3.44
C ASP A 121 -21.52 18.68 3.87
N GLY A 122 -20.89 17.76 4.60
CA GLY A 122 -19.54 17.95 5.14
C GLY A 122 -19.44 18.95 6.31
N ARG A 123 -20.58 19.29 6.96
CA ARG A 123 -20.63 20.22 8.09
C ARG A 123 -21.17 19.55 9.34
N TYR A 124 -20.58 19.87 10.47
CA TYR A 124 -21.09 19.43 11.77
C TYR A 124 -22.36 20.18 12.12
N CYS A 125 -23.43 19.43 12.40
CA CYS A 125 -24.77 19.96 12.68
C CYS A 125 -25.38 19.26 13.92
N LEU A 126 -26.42 19.90 14.49
CA LEU A 126 -27.28 19.36 15.54
C LEU A 126 -28.68 19.09 15.01
N PRO A 127 -29.31 17.95 15.34
CA PRO A 127 -30.68 17.63 15.00
C PRO A 127 -31.66 18.35 15.96
N VAL A 128 -32.20 19.47 15.52
CA VAL A 128 -33.13 20.33 16.29
C VAL A 128 -34.56 20.03 15.87
N LYS A 129 -35.48 19.91 16.82
CA LYS A 129 -36.91 19.81 16.54
C LYS A 129 -37.39 21.08 15.83
N SER A 130 -38.17 20.94 14.79
CA SER A 130 -38.59 22.09 13.93
C SER A 130 -39.26 23.21 14.70
N GLU A 131 -40.01 22.88 15.78
CA GLU A 131 -40.69 23.85 16.65
C GLU A 131 -39.73 24.74 17.44
N TYR A 132 -38.49 24.28 17.68
CA TYR A 132 -37.46 25.04 18.41
C TYR A 132 -36.42 25.71 17.50
N LYS A 133 -36.67 25.79 16.19
CA LYS A 133 -35.74 26.43 15.24
C LYS A 133 -35.28 27.84 15.68
N SER A 134 -36.17 28.63 16.24
CA SER A 134 -35.88 30.02 16.67
C SER A 134 -35.01 30.07 17.94
N GLN A 135 -34.90 28.98 18.68
CA GLN A 135 -34.14 28.90 19.95
C GLN A 135 -32.68 28.50 19.72
N VAL A 136 -32.35 27.95 18.57
CA VAL A 136 -30.98 27.55 18.21
C VAL A 136 -30.53 28.43 17.04
N SER A 137 -29.68 29.42 17.35
CA SER A 137 -29.10 30.31 16.34
C SER A 137 -28.13 29.54 15.44
N GLY A 138 -28.43 29.45 14.14
CA GLY A 138 -27.59 28.71 13.20
C GLY A 138 -28.21 28.67 11.78
N MET A 139 -27.49 27.97 10.89
CA MET A 139 -27.91 27.73 9.52
C MET A 139 -28.50 26.33 9.38
N VAL A 140 -29.65 26.22 8.71
CA VAL A 140 -30.26 24.93 8.38
C VAL A 140 -29.60 24.41 7.11
N HIS A 141 -28.99 23.21 7.18
CA HIS A 141 -28.40 22.54 6.04
C HIS A 141 -29.27 21.44 5.47
N ASP A 142 -30.09 20.81 6.31
CA ASP A 142 -30.94 19.69 5.91
C ASP A 142 -32.15 19.57 6.81
N GLN A 143 -33.17 18.80 6.39
CA GLN A 143 -34.33 18.44 7.20
C GLN A 143 -34.69 16.96 7.02
N SER A 144 -35.31 16.37 8.06
CA SER A 144 -35.83 15.01 7.96
C SER A 144 -36.95 14.92 6.93
N ALA A 145 -37.22 13.72 6.39
CA ALA A 145 -38.27 13.49 5.40
C ALA A 145 -39.67 13.95 5.86
N THR A 146 -39.94 13.93 7.16
CA THR A 146 -41.19 14.41 7.77
C THR A 146 -41.18 15.90 8.06
N GLY A 147 -40.06 16.58 7.91
CA GLY A 147 -39.89 18.00 8.28
C GLY A 147 -39.87 18.27 9.79
N SER A 148 -39.95 17.23 10.65
CA SER A 148 -40.01 17.38 12.11
C SER A 148 -38.65 17.69 12.74
N THR A 149 -37.54 17.42 12.03
CA THR A 149 -36.17 17.65 12.52
C THR A 149 -35.41 18.48 11.50
N LEU A 150 -34.76 19.53 11.97
CA LEU A 150 -33.87 20.38 11.18
C LEU A 150 -32.41 20.11 11.62
N PHE A 151 -31.53 19.92 10.64
CA PHE A 151 -30.10 19.80 10.90
C PHE A 151 -29.47 21.20 10.84
N ILE A 152 -29.19 21.76 12.02
CA ILE A 152 -28.73 23.14 12.17
C ILE A 152 -27.23 23.13 12.48
N GLU A 153 -26.48 23.92 11.72
CA GLU A 153 -25.11 24.32 12.04
C GLU A 153 -25.18 25.52 12.97
N PRO A 154 -24.81 25.38 14.25
CA PRO A 154 -24.81 26.52 15.19
C PRO A 154 -23.85 27.63 14.75
N MET A 155 -24.25 28.90 14.90
CA MET A 155 -23.39 30.05 14.53
C MET A 155 -22.03 30.00 15.23
N ALA A 156 -21.94 29.43 16.42
CA ALA A 156 -20.71 29.30 17.19
C ALA A 156 -19.63 28.47 16.48
N ILE A 157 -20.02 27.50 15.61
CA ILE A 157 -19.07 26.61 14.95
C ILE A 157 -18.90 26.86 13.45
N VAL A 158 -19.64 27.82 12.85
CA VAL A 158 -19.57 28.14 11.41
C VAL A 158 -18.13 28.41 10.96
N LYS A 159 -17.36 29.18 11.76
CA LYS A 159 -15.96 29.46 11.44
C LYS A 159 -15.10 28.20 11.45
N LEU A 160 -15.31 27.32 12.43
CA LEU A 160 -14.56 26.06 12.55
C LEU A 160 -14.92 25.08 11.42
N ASN A 161 -16.20 25.00 11.03
CA ASN A 161 -16.59 24.19 9.87
C ASN A 161 -15.98 24.72 8.56
N ASN A 162 -15.84 26.04 8.40
CA ASN A 162 -15.12 26.61 7.26
C ASN A 162 -13.62 26.31 7.33
N GLU A 163 -13.01 26.41 8.52
CA GLU A 163 -11.60 26.06 8.73
C GLU A 163 -11.32 24.59 8.38
N ILE A 164 -12.21 23.66 8.77
CA ILE A 164 -12.08 22.24 8.36
C ILE A 164 -12.10 22.13 6.85
N ARG A 165 -13.02 22.79 6.17
CA ARG A 165 -13.13 22.71 4.71
C ARG A 165 -11.89 23.24 4.00
N GLU A 166 -11.31 24.34 4.51
CA GLU A 166 -10.05 24.87 4.00
C GLU A 166 -8.88 23.91 4.22
N LEU A 167 -8.83 23.28 5.40
CA LEU A 167 -7.81 22.30 5.73
C LEU A 167 -7.93 21.01 4.90
N GLU A 168 -9.14 20.53 4.61
CA GLU A 168 -9.37 19.39 3.71
C GLU A 168 -8.85 19.68 2.28
N ILE A 169 -9.05 20.90 1.79
CA ILE A 169 -8.51 21.33 0.49
C ILE A 169 -6.97 21.39 0.54
N GLN A 170 -6.41 21.84 1.66
CA GLN A 170 -4.96 21.86 1.84
C GLN A 170 -4.40 20.44 1.94
N GLU A 171 -5.07 19.53 2.65
CA GLU A 171 -4.66 18.12 2.73
C GLU A 171 -4.55 17.50 1.34
N GLN A 172 -5.57 17.72 0.50
CA GLN A 172 -5.56 17.19 -0.87
C GLN A 172 -4.37 17.73 -1.68
N LYS A 173 -4.05 19.02 -1.54
CA LYS A 173 -2.88 19.62 -2.21
C LYS A 173 -1.56 19.04 -1.71
N GLU A 174 -1.44 18.79 -0.40
CA GLU A 174 -0.24 18.17 0.17
C GLU A 174 -0.08 16.72 -0.30
N ILE A 175 -1.18 15.96 -0.39
CA ILE A 175 -1.19 14.60 -0.96
C ILE A 175 -0.72 14.64 -2.42
N GLU A 176 -1.27 15.54 -3.23
CA GLU A 176 -0.84 15.71 -4.63
C GLU A 176 0.64 16.06 -4.75
N ALA A 177 1.16 16.92 -3.85
CA ALA A 177 2.57 17.28 -3.83
C ALA A 177 3.47 16.09 -3.46
N VAL A 178 3.07 15.25 -2.48
CA VAL A 178 3.78 14.02 -2.14
C VAL A 178 3.82 13.06 -3.33
N LEU A 179 2.68 12.81 -3.98
CA LEU A 179 2.61 11.92 -5.14
C LEU A 179 3.42 12.43 -6.33
N ALA A 180 3.39 13.75 -6.58
CA ALA A 180 4.20 14.39 -7.60
C ALA A 180 5.70 14.24 -7.30
N SER A 181 6.11 14.41 -6.05
CA SER A 181 7.50 14.22 -5.62
C SER A 181 7.97 12.79 -5.86
N LEU A 182 7.17 11.78 -5.46
CA LEU A 182 7.50 10.36 -5.70
C LEU A 182 7.57 10.03 -7.19
N SER A 183 6.66 10.57 -7.99
CA SER A 183 6.67 10.42 -9.44
C SER A 183 7.92 11.01 -10.07
N ASN A 184 8.33 12.22 -9.65
CA ASN A 184 9.54 12.87 -10.12
C ASN A 184 10.82 12.13 -9.72
N GLN A 185 10.85 11.49 -8.55
CA GLN A 185 11.97 10.65 -8.13
C GLN A 185 12.04 9.33 -8.90
N THR A 186 10.91 8.82 -9.35
CA THR A 186 10.81 7.54 -10.07
C THR A 186 11.04 7.69 -11.58
N ALA A 187 10.60 8.81 -12.16
CA ALA A 187 10.65 9.05 -13.60
C ALA A 187 12.04 8.91 -14.25
N PRO A 188 13.16 9.34 -13.63
CA PRO A 188 14.49 9.15 -14.19
C PRO A 188 14.90 7.68 -14.34
N HIS A 189 14.23 6.75 -13.66
CA HIS A 189 14.54 5.33 -13.61
C HIS A 189 13.59 4.47 -14.44
N ILE A 190 12.93 5.05 -15.44
CA ILE A 190 11.93 4.33 -16.24
C ILE A 190 12.56 3.19 -17.05
N GLU A 191 13.78 3.38 -17.55
CA GLU A 191 14.49 2.37 -18.33
C GLU A 191 14.89 1.17 -17.46
N GLU A 192 15.40 1.42 -16.27
CA GLU A 192 15.75 0.37 -15.29
C GLU A 192 14.51 -0.40 -14.85
N LEU A 193 13.39 0.29 -14.61
CA LEU A 193 12.12 -0.34 -14.25
C LEU A 193 11.56 -1.23 -15.36
N GLN A 194 11.67 -0.80 -16.62
CA GLN A 194 11.27 -1.60 -17.77
C GLN A 194 12.14 -2.84 -17.92
N LEU A 195 13.46 -2.67 -17.79
CA LEU A 195 14.41 -3.78 -17.83
C LEU A 195 14.14 -4.80 -16.70
N ASP A 196 13.92 -4.33 -15.47
CA ASP A 196 13.58 -5.19 -14.34
C ASP A 196 12.32 -6.02 -14.61
N MET A 197 11.26 -5.40 -15.17
CA MET A 197 10.04 -6.13 -15.52
C MET A 197 10.28 -7.21 -16.56
N GLU A 198 11.06 -6.92 -17.59
CA GLU A 198 11.43 -7.88 -18.64
C GLU A 198 12.24 -9.04 -18.07
N LEU A 199 13.27 -8.74 -17.27
CA LEU A 199 14.13 -9.73 -16.64
C LEU A 199 13.36 -10.62 -15.65
N LEU A 200 12.49 -10.03 -14.82
CA LEU A 200 11.66 -10.78 -13.88
C LEU A 200 10.67 -11.69 -14.61
N ALA A 201 10.05 -11.23 -15.69
CA ALA A 201 9.17 -12.07 -16.51
C ALA A 201 9.94 -13.23 -17.17
N GLN A 202 11.16 -12.98 -17.65
CA GLN A 202 12.03 -14.02 -18.21
C GLN A 202 12.44 -15.04 -17.14
N LEU A 203 12.86 -14.60 -15.96
CA LEU A 203 13.21 -15.47 -14.84
C LEU A 203 12.01 -16.31 -14.40
N ASP A 204 10.83 -15.69 -14.22
CA ASP A 204 9.59 -16.38 -13.84
C ASP A 204 9.28 -17.51 -14.84
N PHE A 205 9.37 -17.23 -16.13
CA PHE A 205 9.14 -18.23 -17.17
C PHE A 205 10.16 -19.37 -17.16
N ILE A 206 11.44 -19.06 -16.89
CA ILE A 206 12.49 -20.08 -16.75
C ILE A 206 12.20 -20.97 -15.54
N PHE A 207 11.89 -20.38 -14.39
CA PHE A 207 11.57 -21.15 -13.18
C PHE A 207 10.28 -21.94 -13.30
N ALA A 208 9.25 -21.42 -13.98
CA ALA A 208 8.02 -22.15 -14.26
C ALA A 208 8.30 -23.41 -15.09
N LYS A 209 9.13 -23.30 -16.16
CA LYS A 209 9.56 -24.45 -16.95
C LYS A 209 10.38 -25.43 -16.14
N ALA A 210 11.30 -24.96 -15.31
CA ALA A 210 12.10 -25.81 -14.43
C ALA A 210 11.23 -26.56 -13.41
N ALA A 211 10.27 -25.89 -12.79
CA ALA A 211 9.32 -26.49 -11.86
C ALA A 211 8.48 -27.57 -12.56
N LEU A 212 7.96 -27.29 -13.75
CA LEU A 212 7.21 -28.27 -14.57
C LEU A 212 8.09 -29.48 -14.91
N SER A 213 9.32 -29.23 -15.36
CA SER A 213 10.28 -30.27 -15.70
C SER A 213 10.58 -31.17 -14.51
N HIS A 214 10.76 -30.60 -13.34
CA HIS A 214 11.00 -31.33 -12.10
C HIS A 214 9.77 -32.17 -11.69
N GLN A 215 8.57 -31.56 -11.72
CA GLN A 215 7.31 -32.22 -11.37
C GLN A 215 7.06 -33.46 -12.23
N TYR A 216 7.27 -33.35 -13.54
CA TYR A 216 7.02 -34.41 -14.49
C TYR A 216 8.26 -35.27 -14.81
N ARG A 217 9.39 -35.03 -14.13
CA ARG A 217 10.66 -35.73 -14.38
C ARG A 217 11.04 -35.71 -15.87
N CYS A 218 10.93 -34.54 -16.49
CA CYS A 218 11.24 -34.36 -17.91
C CYS A 218 12.75 -34.48 -18.15
N SER A 219 13.11 -34.93 -19.35
CA SER A 219 14.48 -34.84 -19.87
C SER A 219 14.60 -33.74 -20.93
N ALA A 220 15.80 -33.18 -21.07
CA ALA A 220 16.05 -32.15 -22.07
C ALA A 220 15.88 -32.71 -23.49
N PRO A 221 15.06 -32.06 -24.36
CA PRO A 221 14.90 -32.49 -25.73
C PRO A 221 16.16 -32.16 -26.55
N VAL A 222 16.48 -33.05 -27.49
CA VAL A 222 17.51 -32.80 -28.48
C VAL A 222 16.82 -32.41 -29.79
N PHE A 223 17.01 -31.18 -30.23
CA PHE A 223 16.42 -30.68 -31.48
C PHE A 223 17.28 -31.08 -32.69
N ASN A 224 16.65 -31.29 -33.83
CA ASN A 224 17.31 -31.54 -35.11
C ASN A 224 16.51 -30.94 -36.29
N ASP A 225 17.24 -30.65 -37.39
CA ASP A 225 16.67 -30.09 -38.63
C ASP A 225 16.29 -31.15 -39.64
N LYS A 226 16.36 -32.42 -39.27
CA LYS A 226 16.15 -33.57 -40.21
C LYS A 226 14.73 -34.03 -40.29
N GLY A 227 13.78 -33.34 -39.65
CA GLY A 227 12.35 -33.74 -39.61
C GLY A 227 12.10 -35.09 -38.88
N TYR A 228 13.06 -35.53 -38.11
CA TYR A 228 13.01 -36.78 -37.36
C TYR A 228 12.49 -36.55 -35.94
N ILE A 229 11.47 -37.29 -35.54
CA ILE A 229 10.88 -37.26 -34.20
C ILE A 229 11.08 -38.64 -33.55
N ASN A 230 11.75 -38.64 -32.36
CA ASN A 230 11.91 -39.84 -31.55
C ASN A 230 11.54 -39.50 -30.10
N ILE A 231 10.41 -40.00 -29.65
CA ILE A 231 9.92 -39.81 -28.30
C ILE A 231 10.04 -41.15 -27.57
N LYS A 232 10.83 -41.17 -26.49
CA LYS A 232 10.96 -42.30 -25.57
C LYS A 232 10.18 -42.01 -24.30
N ASP A 233 9.39 -42.97 -23.84
CA ASP A 233 8.61 -42.89 -22.60
C ASP A 233 7.75 -41.59 -22.48
N GLY A 234 7.12 -41.22 -23.62
CA GLY A 234 6.29 -40.02 -23.72
C GLY A 234 5.10 -40.10 -22.75
N ARG A 235 4.92 -39.04 -21.94
CA ARG A 235 3.78 -38.89 -21.01
C ARG A 235 2.96 -37.67 -21.38
N HIS A 236 1.67 -37.79 -21.26
CA HIS A 236 0.79 -36.64 -21.45
C HIS A 236 0.64 -35.90 -20.10
N PRO A 237 0.91 -34.57 -20.06
CA PRO A 237 0.95 -33.83 -18.77
C PRO A 237 -0.40 -33.77 -18.04
N LEU A 238 -1.54 -34.03 -18.72
CA LEU A 238 -2.86 -34.00 -18.11
C LEU A 238 -3.40 -35.42 -17.78
N LEU A 239 -2.61 -36.47 -17.96
CA LEU A 239 -2.98 -37.81 -17.51
C LEU A 239 -2.37 -38.07 -16.12
N ASP A 240 -3.12 -38.77 -15.27
CA ASP A 240 -2.68 -39.14 -13.91
C ASP A 240 -1.37 -39.91 -13.97
N GLN A 241 -0.48 -39.63 -13.00
CA GLN A 241 0.86 -40.18 -12.90
C GLN A 241 0.94 -41.30 -11.87
#